data_ec36e65e8dfc9e7c0dbb31bcd2646eb9
#
_entry.id   ec36e65e8dfc9e7c0dbb31bcd2646eb9
#
_cell.length_a   1.000
_cell.length_b   1.000
_cell.length_c   1.000
_cell.angle_alpha   90.00
_cell.angle_beta   90.00
_cell.angle_gamma   90.00
#
_symmetry.space_group_name_H-M   'P 1'
#
loop_
_entity.id
_entity.type
_entity.pdbx_description
1 polymer ?
#
loop_
_entity_poly.entity_id
_entity_poly.type
_entity_poly.pdbx_seq_one_letter_code
_entity_poly.pdbx_strand_id
1 'polypeptide(L)'
;VNVIASDKTGTLTQNKMFVASAAAPLKDVDLKEAEKKTYEYSFGFNQLVSVAGLCNNAEFDKDDMDKSIRFRKCKGDATDIALLRFNAEFNRIPDLEDYFSTLAEIPFNSKNKWMVKVLKAHEEETSKKVFGESYKLEWNIILMKGTYFNS
;
A
#
# COMPACT_ATOMS: atom_id res chain seq x y z
N VAL A 1 11.21 -42.56 -10.68
CA VAL A 1 11.48 -41.13 -10.91
C VAL A 1 12.60 -40.70 -9.97
N ASN A 2 13.74 -40.27 -10.51
CA ASN A 2 14.95 -39.94 -9.71
C ASN A 2 15.11 -38.43 -9.54
N VAL A 3 14.37 -37.61 -10.32
CA VAL A 3 14.41 -36.15 -10.25
C VAL A 3 13.02 -35.61 -10.47
N ILE A 4 12.61 -34.65 -9.61
CA ILE A 4 11.39 -33.86 -9.78
C ILE A 4 11.83 -32.39 -9.84
N ALA A 5 11.54 -31.73 -10.96
CA ALA A 5 11.71 -30.28 -11.11
C ALA A 5 10.33 -29.64 -11.15
N SER A 6 10.14 -28.60 -10.32
CA SER A 6 8.89 -27.85 -10.27
C SER A 6 9.17 -26.37 -10.22
N ASP A 7 8.39 -25.56 -10.94
CA ASP A 7 8.36 -24.11 -10.73
C ASP A 7 7.73 -23.80 -9.37
N LYS A 8 8.29 -22.84 -8.65
CA LYS A 8 7.81 -22.43 -7.33
C LYS A 8 6.57 -21.56 -7.44
N THR A 9 6.63 -20.52 -8.25
CA THR A 9 5.61 -19.47 -8.28
C THR A 9 4.41 -19.87 -9.14
N GLY A 10 3.22 -19.91 -8.55
CA GLY A 10 2.00 -20.31 -9.22
C GLY A 10 1.76 -21.84 -9.30
N THR A 11 2.79 -22.65 -8.99
CA THR A 11 2.67 -24.12 -8.95
C THR A 11 2.69 -24.64 -7.52
N LEU A 12 3.74 -24.30 -6.75
CA LEU A 12 3.83 -24.64 -5.32
C LEU A 12 3.23 -23.54 -4.42
N THR A 13 2.93 -22.37 -4.98
CA THR A 13 2.27 -21.26 -4.31
C THR A 13 1.03 -20.81 -5.10
N GLN A 14 0.11 -20.11 -4.44
CA GLN A 14 -1.10 -19.59 -5.09
C GLN A 14 -0.86 -18.31 -5.90
N ASN A 15 0.38 -17.87 -6.05
CA ASN A 15 0.74 -16.58 -6.66
C ASN A 15 -0.03 -15.37 -6.06
N LYS A 16 -0.35 -15.45 -4.77
CA LYS A 16 -1.01 -14.39 -4.02
C LYS A 16 -0.08 -13.88 -2.94
N MET A 17 0.08 -12.57 -2.88
CA MET A 17 0.87 -11.90 -1.85
C MET A 17 -0.05 -11.15 -0.89
N PHE A 18 0.34 -11.12 0.39
CA PHE A 18 -0.30 -10.36 1.45
C PHE A 18 0.79 -9.76 2.33
N VAL A 19 0.50 -8.61 2.93
CA VAL A 19 1.36 -8.04 3.96
C VAL A 19 1.22 -8.91 5.21
N ALA A 20 2.33 -9.50 5.67
CA ALA A 20 2.35 -10.39 6.82
C ALA A 20 2.64 -9.64 8.13
N SER A 21 3.43 -8.57 8.05
CA SER A 21 3.77 -7.71 9.18
C SER A 21 4.06 -6.31 8.70
N ALA A 22 3.92 -5.32 9.57
CA ALA A 22 4.27 -3.94 9.31
C ALA A 22 5.07 -3.37 10.49
N ALA A 23 6.03 -2.51 10.19
CA ALA A 23 6.78 -1.76 11.19
C ALA A 23 6.69 -0.26 10.84
N ALA A 24 6.42 0.55 11.84
CA ALA A 24 6.47 2.01 11.74
C ALA A 24 7.57 2.53 12.69
N PRO A 25 8.12 3.72 12.47
CA PRO A 25 9.12 4.27 13.37
C PRO A 25 8.69 4.16 14.84
N LEU A 26 9.56 3.57 15.69
CA LEU A 26 9.41 3.36 17.12
C LEU A 26 8.42 2.26 17.56
N LYS A 27 7.77 1.54 16.65
CA LYS A 27 6.85 0.46 17.04
C LYS A 27 6.63 -0.56 15.93
N ASP A 28 6.82 -1.84 16.26
CA ASP A 28 6.30 -2.94 15.43
C ASP A 28 4.77 -3.02 15.58
N VAL A 29 4.08 -3.30 14.50
CA VAL A 29 2.63 -3.41 14.48
C VAL A 29 2.22 -4.85 14.25
N ASP A 30 1.57 -5.45 15.23
CA ASP A 30 0.90 -6.74 15.06
C ASP A 30 -0.40 -6.52 14.26
N LEU A 31 -0.40 -6.96 13.00
CA LEU A 31 -1.55 -6.78 12.11
C LEU A 31 -2.78 -7.57 12.58
N LYS A 32 -2.61 -8.69 13.28
CA LYS A 32 -3.74 -9.47 13.82
C LYS A 32 -4.45 -8.74 14.96
N GLU A 33 -3.69 -8.01 15.78
CA GLU A 33 -4.27 -7.15 16.81
C GLU A 33 -4.87 -5.88 16.20
N ALA A 34 -4.25 -5.33 15.18
CA ALA A 34 -4.76 -4.18 14.45
C ALA A 34 -6.13 -4.44 13.80
N GLU A 35 -6.38 -5.66 13.28
CA GLU A 35 -7.68 -6.10 12.77
C GLU A 35 -8.80 -6.02 13.84
N LYS A 36 -8.49 -6.16 15.12
CA LYS A 36 -9.48 -6.14 16.23
C LYS A 36 -9.99 -4.73 16.57
N LYS A 37 -9.64 -3.69 15.80
CA LYS A 37 -10.10 -2.30 15.94
C LYS A 37 -9.82 -1.62 17.29
N THR A 38 -9.03 -2.22 18.16
CA THR A 38 -8.69 -1.70 19.49
C THR A 38 -7.39 -0.87 19.49
N TYR A 39 -6.73 -0.74 18.36
CA TYR A 39 -5.49 -0.01 18.24
C TYR A 39 -5.75 1.46 17.87
N GLU A 40 -5.34 2.36 18.74
CA GLU A 40 -5.00 3.72 18.30
C GLU A 40 -3.71 3.60 17.47
N TYR A 41 -3.85 3.59 16.16
CA TYR A 41 -2.71 3.55 15.27
C TYR A 41 -1.82 4.76 15.49
N SER A 42 -0.54 4.52 15.65
CA SER A 42 0.43 5.59 15.66
C SER A 42 0.35 6.37 14.33
N PHE A 43 0.66 7.65 14.38
CA PHE A 43 0.74 8.50 13.20
C PHE A 43 1.59 7.85 12.08
N GLY A 44 2.74 7.26 12.43
CA GLY A 44 3.59 6.56 11.46
C GLY A 44 2.94 5.34 10.79
N PHE A 45 2.08 4.58 11.50
CA PHE A 45 1.35 3.48 10.89
C PHE A 45 0.28 4.00 9.90
N ASN A 46 -0.44 5.05 10.26
CA ASN A 46 -1.42 5.67 9.36
C ASN A 46 -0.75 6.19 8.08
N GLN A 47 0.43 6.81 8.21
CA GLN A 47 1.22 7.23 7.06
C GLN A 47 1.63 6.03 6.18
N LEU A 48 2.13 4.95 6.79
CA LEU A 48 2.52 3.73 6.08
C LEU A 48 1.34 3.15 5.27
N VAL A 49 0.17 3.03 5.90
CA VAL A 49 -1.05 2.56 5.25
C VAL A 49 -1.46 3.47 4.09
N SER A 50 -1.43 4.78 4.29
CA SER A 50 -1.78 5.76 3.25
C SER A 50 -0.81 5.73 2.08
N VAL A 51 0.50 5.64 2.34
CA VAL A 51 1.51 5.51 1.28
C VAL A 51 1.34 4.21 0.50
N ALA A 52 0.98 3.11 1.16
CA ALA A 52 0.72 1.83 0.52
C ALA A 52 -0.44 1.88 -0.49
N GLY A 53 -1.45 2.73 -0.25
CA GLY A 53 -2.54 3.00 -1.20
C GLY A 53 -2.15 4.03 -2.26
N LEU A 54 -1.68 5.20 -1.85
CA LEU A 54 -1.42 6.32 -2.77
C LEU A 54 -0.24 6.07 -3.72
N CYS A 55 0.84 5.43 -3.24
CA CYS A 55 1.98 5.05 -4.08
C CYS A 55 1.79 3.64 -4.67
N ASN A 56 0.70 3.45 -5.41
CA ASN A 56 0.24 2.16 -5.90
C ASN A 56 -0.39 2.30 -7.29
N ASN A 57 -0.31 1.24 -8.11
CA ASN A 57 -0.91 1.17 -9.43
C ASN A 57 -1.86 -0.04 -9.58
N ALA A 58 -2.12 -0.76 -8.50
CA ALA A 58 -3.13 -1.81 -8.51
C ALA A 58 -4.53 -1.22 -8.23
N GLU A 59 -5.54 -1.86 -8.78
CA GLU A 59 -6.94 -1.48 -8.64
C GLU A 59 -7.78 -2.69 -8.31
N PHE A 60 -8.83 -2.52 -7.51
CA PHE A 60 -9.88 -3.52 -7.36
C PHE A 60 -10.77 -3.56 -8.60
N ASP A 61 -11.25 -4.75 -8.93
CA ASP A 61 -12.30 -4.92 -9.92
C ASP A 61 -13.62 -4.35 -9.35
N LYS A 62 -14.24 -3.45 -10.10
CA LYS A 62 -15.47 -2.75 -9.65
C LYS A 62 -16.65 -3.72 -9.43
N ASP A 63 -16.66 -4.85 -10.13
CA ASP A 63 -17.72 -5.85 -10.02
C ASP A 63 -17.61 -6.72 -8.74
N ASP A 64 -16.50 -6.61 -8.02
CA ASP A 64 -16.21 -7.44 -6.85
C ASP A 64 -16.22 -6.63 -5.51
N MET A 65 -16.70 -5.38 -5.52
CA MET A 65 -16.65 -4.50 -4.34
C MET A 65 -17.54 -4.95 -3.18
N ASP A 66 -18.54 -5.79 -3.43
CA ASP A 66 -19.40 -6.45 -2.44
C ASP A 66 -18.71 -7.59 -1.68
N LYS A 67 -17.62 -8.14 -2.24
CA LYS A 67 -16.85 -9.21 -1.61
C LYS A 67 -15.92 -8.68 -0.52
N SER A 68 -15.56 -9.56 0.42
CA SER A 68 -14.51 -9.21 1.36
C SER A 68 -13.17 -8.94 0.65
N ILE A 69 -12.35 -8.03 1.19
CA ILE A 69 -11.12 -7.51 0.56
C ILE A 69 -10.20 -8.63 0.04
N ARG A 70 -10.09 -9.73 0.79
CA ARG A 70 -9.24 -10.88 0.42
C ARG A 70 -9.69 -11.60 -0.85
N PHE A 71 -10.98 -11.54 -1.18
CA PHE A 71 -11.56 -12.24 -2.31
C PHE A 71 -11.85 -11.34 -3.52
N ARG A 72 -11.66 -10.03 -3.37
CA ARG A 72 -11.80 -9.09 -4.49
C ARG A 72 -10.73 -9.39 -5.54
N LYS A 73 -11.16 -9.42 -6.79
CA LYS A 73 -10.22 -9.44 -7.92
C LYS A 73 -9.49 -8.12 -7.99
N CYS A 74 -8.24 -8.17 -8.41
CA CYS A 74 -7.39 -7.00 -8.54
C CYS A 74 -6.64 -7.06 -9.86
N LYS A 75 -6.32 -5.89 -10.42
CA LYS A 75 -5.42 -5.69 -11.54
C LYS A 75 -4.16 -5.01 -11.01
N GLY A 76 -2.98 -5.41 -11.51
CA GLY A 76 -1.69 -4.89 -11.08
C GLY A 76 -0.68 -6.00 -10.80
N ASP A 77 0.52 -5.63 -10.39
CA ASP A 77 1.51 -6.63 -9.96
C ASP A 77 1.21 -7.16 -8.54
N ALA A 78 1.82 -8.30 -8.20
CA ALA A 78 1.51 -9.00 -6.95
C ALA A 78 1.84 -8.17 -5.70
N THR A 79 2.90 -7.36 -5.74
CA THR A 79 3.31 -6.49 -4.63
C THR A 79 2.31 -5.35 -4.45
N ASP A 80 1.94 -4.68 -5.54
CA ASP A 80 0.97 -3.60 -5.52
C ASP A 80 -0.41 -4.09 -5.06
N ILE A 81 -0.84 -5.26 -5.51
CA ILE A 81 -2.09 -5.90 -5.03
C ILE A 81 -2.04 -6.20 -3.52
N ALA A 82 -0.89 -6.66 -3.01
CA ALA A 82 -0.74 -6.90 -1.56
C ALA A 82 -0.86 -5.59 -0.76
N LEU A 83 -0.23 -4.52 -1.23
CA LEU A 83 -0.28 -3.19 -0.61
C LEU A 83 -1.67 -2.54 -0.74
N LEU A 84 -2.35 -2.71 -1.88
CA LEU A 84 -3.73 -2.25 -2.08
C LEU A 84 -4.68 -2.89 -1.06
N ARG A 85 -4.58 -4.21 -0.86
CA ARG A 85 -5.38 -4.92 0.14
C ARG A 85 -5.06 -4.47 1.56
N PHE A 86 -3.78 -4.28 1.87
CA PHE A 86 -3.33 -3.75 3.16
C PHE A 86 -3.90 -2.35 3.42
N ASN A 87 -3.84 -1.46 2.42
CA ASN A 87 -4.47 -0.14 2.53
C ASN A 87 -5.98 -0.28 2.78
N ALA A 88 -6.71 -1.06 1.96
CA ALA A 88 -8.15 -1.19 2.08
C ALA A 88 -8.60 -1.78 3.43
N GLU A 89 -7.78 -2.61 4.07
CA GLU A 89 -8.07 -3.22 5.36
C GLU A 89 -7.85 -2.26 6.53
N PHE A 90 -6.83 -1.41 6.46
CA PHE A 90 -6.38 -0.57 7.57
C PHE A 90 -6.57 0.93 7.36
N ASN A 91 -6.85 1.39 6.15
CA ASN A 91 -7.11 2.81 5.89
C ASN A 91 -8.42 3.25 6.55
N ARG A 92 -8.37 4.40 7.21
CA ARG A 92 -9.51 5.01 7.91
C ARG A 92 -10.13 6.19 7.18
N ILE A 93 -9.54 6.60 6.08
CA ILE A 93 -10.02 7.70 5.25
C ILE A 93 -10.68 7.09 4.03
N PRO A 94 -12.03 7.04 3.96
CA PRO A 94 -12.71 6.54 2.77
C PRO A 94 -12.25 7.29 1.52
N ASP A 95 -12.14 6.59 0.41
CA ASP A 95 -11.83 7.14 -0.91
C ASP A 95 -10.61 8.08 -0.90
N LEU A 96 -9.56 7.66 -0.17
CA LEU A 96 -8.35 8.47 0.06
C LEU A 96 -7.74 8.99 -1.26
N GLU A 97 -7.81 8.19 -2.32
CA GLU A 97 -7.27 8.55 -3.62
C GLU A 97 -7.95 9.80 -4.23
N ASP A 98 -9.23 10.02 -3.94
CA ASP A 98 -10.00 11.15 -4.49
C ASP A 98 -9.53 12.52 -3.97
N TYR A 99 -8.80 12.53 -2.85
CA TYR A 99 -8.24 13.75 -2.28
C TYR A 99 -6.89 14.15 -2.91
N PHE A 100 -6.37 13.35 -3.83
CA PHE A 100 -5.05 13.57 -4.42
C PHE A 100 -5.08 13.38 -5.94
N SER A 101 -4.30 14.17 -6.66
CA SER A 101 -4.00 13.92 -8.07
C SER A 101 -2.53 13.64 -8.28
N THR A 102 -2.24 12.70 -9.17
CA THR A 102 -0.87 12.37 -9.56
C THR A 102 -0.37 13.42 -10.56
N LEU A 103 0.66 14.17 -10.20
CA LEU A 103 1.32 15.14 -11.07
C LEU A 103 2.39 14.48 -11.94
N ALA A 104 3.12 13.54 -11.39
CA ALA A 104 4.19 12.82 -12.07
C ALA A 104 4.40 11.45 -11.42
N GLU A 105 4.91 10.51 -12.19
CA GLU A 105 5.26 9.18 -11.73
C GLU A 105 6.56 8.71 -12.38
N ILE A 106 7.40 8.06 -11.57
CA ILE A 106 8.49 7.21 -12.04
C ILE A 106 8.06 5.78 -11.73
N PRO A 107 7.67 4.99 -12.74
CA PRO A 107 7.17 3.64 -12.53
C PRO A 107 8.26 2.72 -11.97
N PHE A 108 7.82 1.66 -11.29
CA PHE A 108 8.74 0.63 -10.81
C PHE A 108 9.53 0.02 -11.96
N ASN A 109 10.83 -0.12 -11.75
CA ASN A 109 11.64 -0.93 -12.64
C ASN A 109 12.51 -1.93 -11.87
N SER A 110 12.73 -3.07 -12.49
CA SER A 110 13.43 -4.20 -11.86
C SER A 110 14.92 -3.95 -11.57
N LYS A 111 15.52 -2.95 -12.21
CA LYS A 111 16.92 -2.54 -11.96
C LYS A 111 17.03 -1.70 -10.68
N ASN A 112 16.18 -0.70 -10.56
CA ASN A 112 16.23 0.25 -9.44
C ASN A 112 15.47 -0.26 -8.21
N LYS A 113 14.46 -1.14 -8.41
CA LYS A 113 13.65 -1.72 -7.35
C LYS A 113 12.85 -0.70 -6.53
N TRP A 114 12.51 0.45 -7.10
CA TRP A 114 11.66 1.47 -6.48
C TRP A 114 10.77 2.15 -7.52
N MET A 115 9.72 2.80 -7.03
CA MET A 115 8.89 3.74 -7.77
C MET A 115 8.63 4.99 -6.94
N VAL A 116 8.29 6.09 -7.63
CA VAL A 116 7.94 7.37 -7.01
C VAL A 116 6.67 7.92 -7.64
N LYS A 117 5.80 8.48 -6.83
CA LYS A 117 4.68 9.33 -7.27
C LYS A 117 4.82 10.72 -6.66
N VAL A 118 4.53 11.72 -7.46
CA VAL A 118 4.39 13.11 -7.01
C VAL A 118 2.90 13.44 -7.04
N LEU A 119 2.37 13.79 -5.88
CA LEU A 119 0.95 14.06 -5.69
C LEU A 119 0.69 15.52 -5.35
N LYS A 120 -0.46 16.00 -5.77
CA LYS A 120 -1.06 17.26 -5.32
C LYS A 120 -2.32 16.96 -4.53
N ALA A 121 -2.40 17.48 -3.33
CA ALA A 121 -3.61 17.37 -2.53
C ALA A 121 -4.66 18.41 -2.95
N HIS A 122 -5.93 18.04 -2.82
CA HIS A 122 -7.09 18.91 -3.07
C HIS A 122 -7.70 19.46 -1.79
N GLU A 123 -7.43 18.84 -0.65
CA GLU A 123 -7.99 19.21 0.64
C GLU A 123 -6.91 19.21 1.73
N GLU A 124 -6.87 20.30 2.50
CA GLU A 124 -5.86 20.49 3.54
C GLU A 124 -6.10 19.62 4.77
N GLU A 125 -7.35 19.49 5.21
CA GLU A 125 -7.69 18.75 6.43
C GLU A 125 -7.33 17.26 6.31
N THR A 126 -7.73 16.62 5.22
CA THR A 126 -7.37 15.22 4.94
C THR A 126 -5.86 15.04 4.80
N SER A 127 -5.19 15.99 4.14
CA SER A 127 -3.74 15.94 3.97
C SER A 127 -3.00 16.08 5.29
N LYS A 128 -3.46 16.93 6.21
CA LYS A 128 -2.91 17.03 7.56
C LYS A 128 -3.10 15.75 8.38
N LYS A 129 -4.23 15.07 8.24
CA LYS A 129 -4.45 13.75 8.87
C LYS A 129 -3.44 12.71 8.41
N VAL A 130 -3.03 12.75 7.15
CA VAL A 130 -2.09 11.80 6.56
C VAL A 130 -0.63 12.21 6.78
N PHE A 131 -0.27 13.47 6.50
CA PHE A 131 1.11 13.94 6.44
C PHE A 131 1.53 14.81 7.64
N GLY A 132 0.60 15.13 8.53
CA GLY A 132 0.84 15.89 9.76
C GLY A 132 0.37 17.33 9.70
N GLU A 133 0.19 17.93 10.87
CA GLU A 133 -0.36 19.28 11.06
C GLU A 133 0.43 20.39 10.36
N SER A 134 1.72 20.18 10.12
CA SER A 134 2.58 21.14 9.41
C SER A 134 2.41 21.14 7.90
N TYR A 135 1.62 20.21 7.34
CA TYR A 135 1.38 20.14 5.90
C TYR A 135 0.69 21.43 5.41
N LYS A 136 1.10 21.90 4.24
CA LYS A 136 0.50 23.04 3.55
C LYS A 136 0.01 22.66 2.17
N LEU A 137 -1.18 23.11 1.79
CA LEU A 137 -1.84 22.72 0.54
C LEU A 137 -1.07 23.12 -0.72
N GLU A 138 -0.22 24.15 -0.65
CA GLU A 138 0.66 24.52 -1.75
C GLU A 138 1.81 23.54 -2.00
N TRP A 139 2.11 22.64 -1.06
CA TRP A 139 3.18 21.67 -1.20
C TRP A 139 2.80 20.50 -2.09
N ASN A 140 3.74 20.02 -2.87
CA ASN A 140 3.63 18.74 -3.53
C ASN A 140 4.16 17.63 -2.62
N ILE A 141 3.55 16.47 -2.70
CA ILE A 141 3.91 15.31 -1.89
C ILE A 141 4.69 14.35 -2.76
N ILE A 142 5.85 13.92 -2.30
CA ILE A 142 6.65 12.91 -2.99
C ILE A 142 6.56 11.63 -2.17
N LEU A 143 5.96 10.59 -2.75
CA LEU A 143 5.87 9.27 -2.17
C LEU A 143 6.81 8.32 -2.91
N MET A 144 7.51 7.52 -2.15
CA MET A 144 8.41 6.50 -2.70
C MET A 144 8.13 5.16 -2.03
N LYS A 145 8.10 4.10 -2.82
CA LYS A 145 8.16 2.72 -2.33
C LYS A 145 9.25 1.94 -3.04
N GLY A 146 9.86 1.02 -2.36
CA GLY A 146 10.93 0.20 -2.92
C GLY A 146 11.36 -0.90 -1.97
N THR A 147 12.31 -1.72 -2.43
CA THR A 147 12.93 -2.74 -1.60
C THR A 147 14.13 -2.15 -0.87
N TYR A 148 14.36 -2.63 0.35
CA TYR A 148 15.60 -2.34 1.06
C TYR A 148 16.75 -3.13 0.43
N PHE A 149 17.83 -2.46 0.08
CA PHE A 149 19.07 -3.10 -0.34
C PHE A 149 20.03 -3.12 0.84
N ASN A 150 20.37 -4.32 1.33
CA ASN A 150 21.64 -4.49 2.04
C ASN A 150 22.73 -4.47 0.96
N SER A 151 23.51 -3.40 0.93
CA SER A 151 24.77 -3.31 0.19
C SER A 151 25.83 -4.18 0.87
#